data_fcd02b92f82e379c3e2aeb4b9d16ab84
#
_entry.id   fcd02b92f82e379c3e2aeb4b9d16ab84
#
_cell.length_a   1.000
_cell.length_b   1.000
_cell.length_c   1.000
_cell.angle_alpha   90.00
_cell.angle_beta   90.00
_cell.angle_gamma   90.00
#
_symmetry.space_group_name_H-M   'P 1'
#
loop_
_entity.id
_entity.type
_entity.pdbx_description
1 polymer ?
#
loop_
_entity_poly.entity_id
_entity_poly.type
_entity_poly.pdbx_seq_one_letter_code
_entity_poly.pdbx_strand_id
1 'polypeptide(L)'
;MTSVRVGRSAFRMWLISLAGVPFVVIGADFLARRRIIDWLVALVYEDRTPDAFEARDTLWAILFLLVGLVLIVFGLKELLFPRPVPIADETTTRWALGGPFRRPVEIPWDSILGWSAVTVDDAGTALPALVLELTDRVGLPPDPWGARWSGEANLVVLTGDWQQSAEVVDAALHELRSGVRG
;
A
#
# COMPACT_ATOMS: atom_id res chain seq x y z
N MET A 1 20.65 6.42 -20.73
CA MET A 1 19.68 6.98 -19.76
C MET A 1 19.42 5.95 -18.69
N THR A 2 20.05 6.12 -17.55
CA THR A 2 19.89 5.22 -16.41
C THR A 2 18.68 5.70 -15.60
N SER A 3 17.71 4.84 -15.35
CA SER A 3 16.56 5.17 -14.53
C SER A 3 16.36 4.12 -13.44
N VAL A 4 16.08 4.56 -12.24
CA VAL A 4 15.72 3.70 -11.12
C VAL A 4 14.19 3.59 -11.06
N ARG A 5 13.66 2.36 -11.10
CA ARG A 5 12.23 2.09 -10.99
C ARG A 5 12.01 0.99 -9.97
N VAL A 6 11.22 1.25 -8.97
CA VAL A 6 10.90 0.28 -7.92
C VAL A 6 9.40 0.01 -7.94
N GLY A 7 9.03 -1.24 -8.12
CA GLY A 7 7.65 -1.69 -8.06
C GLY A 7 7.24 -2.17 -6.67
N ARG A 8 5.95 -2.41 -6.48
CA ARG A 8 5.43 -3.09 -5.29
C ARG A 8 5.63 -4.60 -5.39
N SER A 9 5.77 -5.26 -4.26
CA SER A 9 5.91 -6.72 -4.18
C SER A 9 4.66 -7.42 -4.72
N ALA A 10 4.79 -8.15 -5.82
CA ALA A 10 3.70 -8.92 -6.41
C ALA A 10 3.11 -9.93 -5.42
N PHE A 11 3.95 -10.56 -4.60
CA PHE A 11 3.52 -11.50 -3.57
C PHE A 11 2.59 -10.84 -2.54
N ARG A 12 2.92 -9.64 -2.07
CA ARG A 12 2.07 -8.90 -1.12
C ARG A 12 0.76 -8.45 -1.74
N MET A 13 0.79 -8.00 -2.99
CA MET A 13 -0.43 -7.63 -3.72
C MET A 13 -1.34 -8.83 -3.95
N TRP A 14 -0.75 -10.00 -4.23
CA TRP A 14 -1.49 -11.26 -4.31
C TRP A 14 -2.12 -11.64 -2.95
N LEU A 15 -1.39 -11.51 -1.85
CA LEU A 15 -1.92 -11.75 -0.50
C LEU A 15 -3.09 -10.82 -0.16
N ILE A 16 -3.02 -9.54 -0.53
CA ILE A 16 -4.11 -8.59 -0.33
C ILE A 16 -5.35 -9.01 -1.13
N SER A 17 -5.17 -9.42 -2.40
CA SER A 17 -6.28 -9.93 -3.21
C SER A 17 -6.88 -11.18 -2.59
N LEU A 18 -6.04 -12.12 -2.16
CA LEU A 18 -6.50 -13.36 -1.54
C LEU A 18 -7.23 -13.10 -0.22
N ALA A 19 -6.77 -12.16 0.59
CA ALA A 19 -7.43 -11.77 1.83
C ALA A 19 -8.83 -11.19 1.59
N GLY A 20 -9.10 -10.61 0.43
CA GLY A 20 -10.43 -10.12 0.05
C GLY A 20 -11.44 -11.24 -0.22
N VAL A 21 -10.97 -12.43 -0.63
CA VAL A 21 -11.86 -13.55 -1.00
C VAL A 21 -12.78 -13.99 0.14
N PRO A 22 -12.30 -14.29 1.36
CA PRO A 22 -13.18 -14.68 2.46
C PRO A 22 -14.22 -13.61 2.79
N PHE A 23 -13.89 -12.33 2.71
CA PHE A 23 -14.86 -11.25 2.92
C PHE A 23 -15.98 -11.28 1.87
N VAL A 24 -15.64 -11.47 0.59
CA VAL A 24 -16.65 -11.59 -0.48
C VAL A 24 -17.51 -12.83 -0.28
N VAL A 25 -16.89 -13.98 0.05
CA VAL A 25 -17.61 -15.25 0.26
C VAL A 25 -18.59 -15.11 1.43
N ILE A 26 -18.13 -14.60 2.57
CA ILE A 26 -18.95 -14.39 3.75
C ILE A 26 -20.10 -13.40 3.44
N GLY A 27 -19.79 -12.24 2.85
CA GLY A 27 -20.80 -11.24 2.51
C GLY A 27 -21.84 -11.77 1.53
N ALA A 28 -21.41 -12.49 0.49
CA ALA A 28 -22.30 -13.12 -0.48
C ALA A 28 -23.18 -14.21 0.13
N ASP A 29 -22.60 -15.05 1.01
CA ASP A 29 -23.32 -16.10 1.70
C ASP A 29 -24.42 -15.55 2.62
N PHE A 30 -24.13 -14.48 3.34
CA PHE A 30 -25.14 -13.78 4.15
C PHE A 30 -26.30 -13.28 3.32
N LEU A 31 -26.01 -12.73 2.13
CA LEU A 31 -27.06 -12.24 1.22
C LEU A 31 -27.81 -13.38 0.52
N ALA A 32 -27.14 -14.53 0.29
CA ALA A 32 -27.65 -15.66 -0.49
C ALA A 32 -28.26 -16.79 0.34
N ARG A 33 -28.79 -16.50 1.55
CA ARG A 33 -29.46 -17.46 2.47
C ARG A 33 -28.57 -18.18 3.49
N ARG A 34 -27.39 -17.65 3.81
CA ARG A 34 -26.52 -18.08 4.94
C ARG A 34 -26.13 -19.58 4.93
N ARG A 35 -26.05 -20.21 3.77
CA ARG A 35 -25.81 -21.67 3.69
C ARG A 35 -24.45 -22.09 4.24
N ILE A 36 -23.38 -21.34 3.94
CA ILE A 36 -22.03 -21.65 4.39
C ILE A 36 -21.87 -21.31 5.86
N ILE A 37 -22.43 -20.17 6.28
CA ILE A 37 -22.34 -19.72 7.67
C ILE A 37 -23.15 -20.64 8.59
N ASP A 38 -24.35 -21.00 8.21
CA ASP A 38 -25.18 -21.93 8.99
C ASP A 38 -24.50 -23.31 9.09
N TRP A 39 -23.85 -23.77 8.03
CA TRP A 39 -23.05 -24.99 8.05
C TRP A 39 -21.84 -24.85 8.99
N LEU A 40 -21.09 -23.73 8.95
CA LEU A 40 -19.95 -23.48 9.84
C LEU A 40 -20.39 -23.37 11.30
N VAL A 41 -21.49 -22.70 11.57
CA VAL A 41 -22.06 -22.55 12.92
C VAL A 41 -22.51 -23.92 13.45
N ALA A 42 -23.18 -24.74 12.64
CA ALA A 42 -23.59 -26.11 13.01
C ALA A 42 -22.38 -27.01 13.30
N LEU A 43 -21.23 -26.76 12.69
CA LEU A 43 -20.00 -27.53 12.92
C LEU A 43 -19.33 -27.22 14.27
N VAL A 44 -19.55 -25.98 14.78
CA VAL A 44 -18.94 -25.50 16.03
C VAL A 44 -19.92 -25.53 17.21
N TYR A 45 -21.22 -25.41 16.94
CA TYR A 45 -22.28 -25.33 17.96
C TYR A 45 -23.42 -26.27 17.61
N GLU A 46 -23.45 -27.45 18.26
CA GLU A 46 -24.43 -28.50 18.01
C GLU A 46 -25.89 -28.11 18.31
N ASP A 47 -26.15 -27.07 19.13
CA ASP A 47 -27.48 -26.75 19.67
C ASP A 47 -28.06 -25.36 19.28
N ARG A 48 -27.51 -24.66 18.30
CA ARG A 48 -28.07 -23.36 17.89
C ARG A 48 -28.96 -23.48 16.66
N THR A 49 -30.24 -23.16 16.85
CA THR A 49 -31.13 -22.82 15.73
C THR A 49 -30.66 -21.50 15.12
N PRO A 50 -30.55 -21.40 13.77
CA PRO A 50 -30.22 -20.13 13.11
C PRO A 50 -31.25 -19.07 13.47
N ASP A 51 -30.78 -17.99 14.11
CA ASP A 51 -31.63 -16.84 14.40
C ASP A 51 -32.10 -16.17 13.11
N ALA A 52 -33.27 -15.56 13.16
CA ALA A 52 -33.81 -14.84 12.04
C ALA A 52 -32.81 -13.75 11.55
N PHE A 53 -32.71 -13.64 10.23
CA PHE A 53 -31.86 -12.66 9.58
C PHE A 53 -32.32 -11.24 9.90
N GLU A 54 -31.52 -10.48 10.65
CA GLU A 54 -31.83 -9.10 11.04
C GLU A 54 -31.29 -8.10 10.02
N ALA A 55 -31.91 -6.91 9.95
CA ALA A 55 -31.47 -5.81 9.09
C ALA A 55 -30.02 -5.41 9.35
N ARG A 56 -29.55 -5.53 10.60
CA ARG A 56 -28.15 -5.31 10.99
C ARG A 56 -27.21 -6.28 10.28
N ASP A 57 -27.55 -7.54 10.15
CA ASP A 57 -26.74 -8.57 9.49
C ASP A 57 -26.62 -8.30 7.99
N THR A 58 -27.67 -7.77 7.38
CA THR A 58 -27.63 -7.30 5.97
C THR A 58 -26.61 -6.18 5.79
N LEU A 59 -26.57 -5.21 6.70
CA LEU A 59 -25.58 -4.12 6.63
C LEU A 59 -24.14 -4.64 6.76
N TRP A 60 -23.90 -5.57 7.68
CA TRP A 60 -22.59 -6.20 7.82
C TRP A 60 -22.22 -7.02 6.58
N ALA A 61 -23.15 -7.75 6.01
CA ALA A 61 -22.93 -8.51 4.78
C ALA A 61 -22.51 -7.62 3.61
N ILE A 62 -23.20 -6.50 3.43
CA ILE A 62 -22.85 -5.50 2.40
C ILE A 62 -21.47 -4.91 2.68
N LEU A 63 -21.16 -4.57 3.93
CA LEU A 63 -19.86 -4.03 4.30
C LEU A 63 -18.72 -5.03 4.00
N PHE A 64 -18.88 -6.29 4.39
CA PHE A 64 -17.88 -7.34 4.09
C PHE A 64 -17.70 -7.50 2.58
N LEU A 65 -18.78 -7.52 1.82
CA LEU A 65 -18.72 -7.65 0.36
C LEU A 65 -17.99 -6.48 -0.28
N LEU A 66 -18.27 -5.26 0.17
CA LEU A 66 -17.58 -4.06 -0.32
C LEU A 66 -16.10 -4.06 0.03
N VAL A 67 -15.75 -4.36 1.29
CA VAL A 67 -14.35 -4.45 1.75
C VAL A 67 -13.60 -5.52 0.95
N GLY A 68 -14.16 -6.71 0.82
CA GLY A 68 -13.56 -7.79 0.06
C GLY A 68 -13.36 -7.43 -1.42
N LEU A 69 -14.34 -6.80 -2.05
CA LEU A 69 -14.25 -6.36 -3.44
C LEU A 69 -13.16 -5.29 -3.62
N VAL A 70 -13.09 -4.32 -2.71
CA VAL A 70 -12.03 -3.29 -2.73
C VAL A 70 -10.64 -3.91 -2.62
N LEU A 71 -10.45 -4.86 -1.70
CA LEU A 71 -9.16 -5.56 -1.54
C LEU A 71 -8.78 -6.34 -2.81
N ILE A 72 -9.73 -7.08 -3.39
CA ILE A 72 -9.49 -7.86 -4.61
C ILE A 72 -9.17 -6.92 -5.78
N VAL A 73 -9.99 -5.90 -6.01
CA VAL A 73 -9.78 -4.94 -7.11
C VAL A 73 -8.46 -4.19 -6.96
N PHE A 74 -8.13 -3.75 -5.74
CA PHE A 74 -6.87 -3.08 -5.48
C PHE A 74 -5.67 -4.00 -5.73
N GLY A 75 -5.68 -5.20 -5.16
CA GLY A 75 -4.59 -6.15 -5.32
C GLY A 75 -4.41 -6.60 -6.78
N LEU A 76 -5.50 -6.94 -7.48
CA LEU A 76 -5.46 -7.30 -8.91
C LEU A 76 -4.99 -6.13 -9.78
N LYS A 77 -5.44 -4.91 -9.50
CA LYS A 77 -5.00 -3.74 -10.24
C LYS A 77 -3.49 -3.55 -10.13
N GLU A 78 -2.91 -3.66 -8.93
CA GLU A 78 -1.46 -3.51 -8.75
C GLU A 78 -0.67 -4.71 -9.31
N LEU A 79 -1.28 -5.91 -9.42
CA LEU A 79 -0.67 -7.06 -10.09
C LEU A 79 -0.67 -6.91 -11.62
N LEU A 80 -1.79 -6.49 -12.22
CA LEU A 80 -1.94 -6.39 -13.67
C LEU A 80 -1.33 -5.11 -14.23
N PHE A 81 -1.37 -4.03 -13.46
CA PHE A 81 -0.87 -2.70 -13.82
C PHE A 81 0.04 -2.15 -12.72
N PRO A 82 1.20 -2.77 -12.48
CA PRO A 82 2.11 -2.36 -11.42
C PRO A 82 2.56 -0.91 -11.64
N ARG A 83 2.32 -0.07 -10.64
CA ARG A 83 2.81 1.31 -10.64
C ARG A 83 4.12 1.35 -9.87
N PRO A 84 5.18 1.88 -10.46
CA PRO A 84 6.40 2.13 -9.71
C PRO A 84 6.12 3.15 -8.59
N VAL A 85 6.65 2.88 -7.41
CA VAL A 85 6.48 3.76 -6.24
C VAL A 85 7.45 4.93 -6.32
N PRO A 86 8.79 4.71 -6.47
CA PRO A 86 9.67 5.72 -7.00
C PRO A 86 10.06 5.42 -8.44
N ILE A 87 10.12 6.46 -9.24
CA ILE A 87 10.84 6.51 -10.51
C ILE A 87 11.82 7.67 -10.38
N ALA A 88 13.09 7.41 -10.56
CA ALA A 88 14.11 8.45 -10.62
C ALA A 88 14.80 8.39 -11.97
N ASP A 89 14.95 9.52 -12.62
CA ASP A 89 15.73 9.71 -13.82
C ASP A 89 16.77 10.82 -13.59
N GLU A 90 17.53 11.16 -14.62
CA GLU A 90 18.61 12.14 -14.53
C GLU A 90 18.12 13.57 -14.17
N THR A 91 16.85 13.88 -14.36
CA THR A 91 16.30 15.24 -14.21
C THR A 91 15.38 15.36 -13.00
N THR A 92 14.62 14.32 -12.67
CA THR A 92 13.57 14.41 -11.66
C THR A 92 13.31 13.05 -11.00
N THR A 93 12.66 13.12 -9.85
CA THR A 93 12.12 11.94 -9.19
C THR A 93 10.60 12.01 -9.12
N ARG A 94 9.93 10.88 -9.29
CA ARG A 94 8.47 10.77 -9.24
C ARG A 94 8.06 9.77 -8.19
N TRP A 95 7.19 10.18 -7.29
CA TRP A 95 6.78 9.41 -6.12
C TRP A 95 5.27 9.21 -6.09
N ALA A 96 4.83 7.98 -5.83
CA ALA A 96 3.40 7.64 -5.77
C ALA A 96 2.75 8.08 -4.43
N LEU A 97 2.94 9.33 -4.04
CA LEU A 97 2.48 9.90 -2.76
C LEU A 97 1.01 10.31 -2.73
N GLY A 98 0.38 10.43 -3.90
CA GLY A 98 -1.03 10.84 -4.01
C GLY A 98 -2.05 9.72 -3.84
N GLY A 99 -1.60 8.48 -3.64
CA GLY A 99 -2.46 7.30 -3.53
C GLY A 99 -2.62 6.52 -4.84
N PRO A 100 -3.36 5.38 -4.79
CA PRO A 100 -3.38 4.38 -5.87
C PRO A 100 -4.03 4.85 -7.18
N PHE A 101 -4.83 5.93 -7.12
CA PHE A 101 -5.57 6.44 -8.29
C PHE A 101 -5.10 7.81 -8.77
N ARG A 102 -4.15 8.43 -8.08
CA ARG A 102 -3.60 9.74 -8.44
C ARG A 102 -2.30 9.60 -9.23
N ARG A 103 -1.93 10.65 -9.94
CA ARG A 103 -0.64 10.71 -10.64
C ARG A 103 0.50 10.78 -9.62
N PRO A 104 1.67 10.21 -9.93
CA PRO A 104 2.86 10.40 -9.11
C PRO A 104 3.19 11.89 -8.98
N VAL A 105 3.72 12.26 -7.84
CA VAL A 105 4.20 13.62 -7.56
C VAL A 105 5.65 13.71 -8.00
N GLU A 106 5.99 14.77 -8.73
CA GLU A 106 7.36 15.04 -9.16
C GLU A 106 8.08 15.84 -8.08
N ILE A 107 9.28 15.38 -7.73
CA ILE A 107 10.20 16.09 -6.81
C ILE A 107 11.50 16.29 -7.58
N PRO A 108 11.85 17.53 -7.92
CA PRO A 108 13.12 17.85 -8.57
C PRO A 108 14.31 17.48 -7.68
N TRP A 109 15.42 17.08 -8.29
CA TRP A 109 16.62 16.74 -7.54
C TRP A 109 17.15 17.89 -6.68
N ASP A 110 16.96 19.13 -7.12
CA ASP A 110 17.38 20.33 -6.40
C ASP A 110 16.59 20.55 -5.09
N SER A 111 15.38 19.99 -5.02
CA SER A 111 14.54 20.02 -3.82
C SER A 111 14.90 18.92 -2.82
N ILE A 112 15.76 17.97 -3.19
CA ILE A 112 16.18 16.85 -2.34
C ILE A 112 17.58 17.17 -1.81
N LEU A 113 17.68 17.49 -0.53
CA LEU A 113 18.96 17.74 0.15
C LEU A 113 19.75 16.46 0.35
N GLY A 114 19.07 15.39 0.77
CA GLY A 114 19.63 14.09 1.01
C GLY A 114 18.56 13.01 1.14
N TRP A 115 19.01 11.76 1.23
CA TRP A 115 18.17 10.63 1.57
C TRP A 115 19.00 9.56 2.28
N SER A 116 18.32 8.69 3.03
CA SER A 116 18.94 7.58 3.71
C SER A 116 17.94 6.44 3.95
N ALA A 117 18.43 5.20 3.86
CA ALA A 117 17.69 4.04 4.29
C ALA A 117 17.75 3.93 5.82
N VAL A 118 16.60 3.81 6.47
CA VAL A 118 16.48 3.72 7.93
C VAL A 118 15.45 2.67 8.32
N THR A 119 15.48 2.25 9.57
CA THR A 119 14.39 1.51 10.20
C THR A 119 13.65 2.44 11.13
N VAL A 120 12.34 2.58 10.95
CA VAL A 120 11.49 3.40 11.80
C VAL A 120 10.61 2.52 12.66
N ASP A 121 10.37 2.94 13.90
CA ASP A 121 9.39 2.31 14.77
C ASP A 121 7.99 2.86 14.43
N ASP A 122 7.07 1.96 14.16
CA ASP A 122 5.66 2.29 13.95
C ASP A 122 4.81 1.39 14.86
N ALA A 123 4.30 1.99 15.93
CA ALA A 123 3.52 1.31 16.96
C ALA A 123 4.17 0.01 17.50
N GLY A 124 5.49 0.02 17.75
CA GLY A 124 6.24 -1.12 18.26
C GLY A 124 6.69 -2.12 17.18
N THR A 125 6.47 -1.79 15.90
CA THR A 125 6.95 -2.60 14.78
C THR A 125 8.06 -1.87 14.03
N ALA A 126 9.22 -2.50 13.90
CA ALA A 126 10.34 -1.97 13.13
C ALA A 126 10.05 -2.12 11.63
N LEU A 127 9.87 -1.01 10.92
CA LEU A 127 9.58 -0.98 9.49
C LEU A 127 10.73 -0.35 8.71
N PRO A 128 11.15 -0.95 7.59
CA PRO A 128 12.13 -0.34 6.70
C PRO A 128 11.51 0.87 6.01
N ALA A 129 12.28 1.94 5.92
CA ALA A 129 11.86 3.19 5.31
C ALA A 129 13.03 3.87 4.59
N LEU A 130 12.69 4.71 3.62
CA LEU A 130 13.60 5.66 2.99
C LEU A 130 13.19 7.07 3.44
N VAL A 131 14.09 7.78 4.08
CA VAL A 131 13.88 9.18 4.46
C VAL A 131 14.42 10.07 3.37
N LEU A 132 13.60 10.99 2.88
CA LEU A 132 14.00 12.06 1.98
C LEU A 132 14.05 13.37 2.77
N GLU A 133 15.20 14.02 2.78
CA GLU A 133 15.36 15.37 3.31
C GLU A 133 15.09 16.37 2.19
N LEU A 134 14.03 17.16 2.33
CA LEU A 134 13.58 18.11 1.31
C LEU A 134 13.88 19.54 1.75
N THR A 135 14.00 20.42 0.77
CA THR A 135 14.13 21.85 1.04
C THR A 135 12.87 22.43 1.67
N ASP A 136 11.71 21.99 1.18
CA ASP A 136 10.39 22.40 1.66
C ASP A 136 9.31 21.35 1.31
N ARG A 137 8.06 21.60 1.68
CA ARG A 137 6.89 20.76 1.38
C ARG A 137 6.02 21.28 0.24
N VAL A 138 6.45 22.30 -0.46
CA VAL A 138 5.65 22.97 -1.50
C VAL A 138 5.28 21.98 -2.61
N GLY A 139 4.01 21.90 -2.94
CA GLY A 139 3.49 21.01 -3.97
C GLY A 139 3.32 19.55 -3.56
N LEU A 140 3.68 19.19 -2.32
CA LEU A 140 3.53 17.84 -1.80
C LEU A 140 2.24 17.68 -0.97
N PRO A 141 1.63 16.48 -0.96
CA PRO A 141 0.43 16.24 -0.18
C PRO A 141 0.70 16.36 1.33
N PRO A 142 -0.21 16.98 2.10
CA PRO A 142 -0.06 17.09 3.55
C PRO A 142 -0.11 15.71 4.24
N ASP A 143 -0.86 14.77 3.67
CA ASP A 143 -0.95 13.38 4.10
C ASP A 143 -0.56 12.46 2.92
N PRO A 144 0.73 12.12 2.79
CA PRO A 144 1.23 11.36 1.67
C PRO A 144 0.94 9.87 1.83
N TRP A 145 0.43 9.24 0.77
CA TRP A 145 0.14 7.81 0.73
C TRP A 145 1.42 6.96 0.85
N GLY A 146 1.44 6.04 1.82
CA GLY A 146 2.61 5.16 2.04
C GLY A 146 3.85 5.88 2.57
N ALA A 147 3.67 7.10 3.06
CA ALA A 147 4.72 7.91 3.65
C ALA A 147 4.15 8.77 4.78
N ARG A 148 5.02 9.35 5.58
CA ARG A 148 4.63 10.30 6.62
C ARG A 148 5.66 11.43 6.74
N TRP A 149 5.20 12.56 7.18
CA TRP A 149 6.08 13.67 7.49
C TRP A 149 6.75 13.47 8.87
N SER A 150 8.04 13.76 8.94
CA SER A 150 8.82 13.80 10.19
C SER A 150 9.55 15.13 10.26
N GLY A 151 9.26 15.93 11.28
CA GLY A 151 9.78 17.30 11.36
C GLY A 151 9.18 18.22 10.27
N GLU A 152 9.94 19.21 9.83
CA GLU A 152 9.45 20.26 8.92
C GLU A 152 9.47 19.85 7.44
N ALA A 153 10.51 19.11 7.01
CA ALA A 153 10.72 18.80 5.61
C ALA A 153 11.23 17.38 5.34
N ASN A 154 11.19 16.48 6.31
CA ASN A 154 11.61 15.08 6.14
C ASN A 154 10.40 14.22 5.76
N LEU A 155 10.46 13.59 4.60
CA LEU A 155 9.47 12.65 4.10
C LEU A 155 9.96 11.22 4.36
N VAL A 156 9.31 10.51 5.26
CA VAL A 156 9.60 9.10 5.58
C VAL A 156 8.71 8.22 4.72
N VAL A 157 9.26 7.58 3.71
CA VAL A 157 8.56 6.68 2.81
C VAL A 157 8.72 5.24 3.29
N LEU A 158 7.62 4.56 3.61
CA LEU A 158 7.63 3.17 4.03
C LEU A 158 7.92 2.26 2.84
N THR A 159 8.94 1.41 2.97
CA THR A 159 9.43 0.57 1.87
C THR A 159 9.03 -0.90 2.04
N GLY A 160 8.24 -1.19 3.07
CA GLY A 160 7.87 -2.56 3.41
C GLY A 160 7.14 -3.33 2.31
N ASP A 161 6.45 -2.67 1.40
CA ASP A 161 5.74 -3.28 0.26
C ASP A 161 6.52 -3.22 -1.06
N TRP A 162 7.76 -2.73 -1.06
CA TRP A 162 8.58 -2.63 -2.26
C TRP A 162 9.18 -3.99 -2.67
N GLN A 163 9.51 -4.12 -3.96
CA GLN A 163 10.23 -5.29 -4.50
C GLN A 163 11.70 -5.30 -4.07
N GLN A 164 12.29 -4.11 -3.88
CA GLN A 164 13.68 -3.92 -3.50
C GLN A 164 13.74 -3.35 -2.08
N SER A 165 14.79 -3.67 -1.33
CA SER A 165 14.98 -3.10 -0.01
C SER A 165 15.35 -1.60 -0.06
N ALA A 166 15.13 -0.89 1.04
CA ALA A 166 15.45 0.53 1.13
C ALA A 166 16.92 0.81 0.83
N GLU A 167 17.83 -0.06 1.28
CA GLU A 167 19.28 0.07 1.10
C GLU A 167 19.68 -0.07 -0.39
N VAL A 168 19.04 -0.99 -1.12
CA VAL A 168 19.29 -1.17 -2.55
C VAL A 168 18.82 0.05 -3.34
N VAL A 169 17.68 0.61 -2.97
CA VAL A 169 17.15 1.83 -3.61
C VAL A 169 18.00 3.03 -3.25
N ASP A 170 18.43 3.15 -2.00
CA ASP A 170 19.34 4.20 -1.53
C ASP A 170 20.64 4.21 -2.36
N ALA A 171 21.30 3.05 -2.47
CA ALA A 171 22.51 2.90 -3.28
C ALA A 171 22.30 3.28 -4.76
N ALA A 172 21.18 2.82 -5.36
CA ALA A 172 20.86 3.11 -6.75
C ALA A 172 20.58 4.60 -7.00
N LEU A 173 19.94 5.30 -6.05
CA LEU A 173 19.73 6.75 -6.13
C LEU A 173 21.04 7.53 -6.01
N HIS A 174 21.97 7.08 -5.16
CA HIS A 174 23.31 7.67 -5.03
C HIS A 174 24.12 7.52 -6.31
N GLU A 175 24.10 6.34 -6.93
CA GLU A 175 24.76 6.09 -8.22
C GLU A 175 24.17 6.99 -9.32
N LEU A 176 22.85 7.09 -9.41
CA LEU A 176 22.17 7.93 -10.39
C LEU A 176 22.55 9.42 -10.22
N ARG A 177 22.52 9.95 -8.98
CA ARG A 177 22.87 11.36 -8.71
C ARG A 177 24.34 11.66 -8.97
N SER A 178 25.24 10.72 -8.70
CA SER A 178 26.67 10.90 -8.98
C SER A 178 26.94 10.94 -10.47
N GLY A 179 26.24 10.13 -11.28
CA GLY A 179 26.35 10.15 -12.75
C GLY A 179 25.82 11.43 -13.39
N VAL A 180 24.90 12.15 -12.75
CA VAL A 180 24.37 13.44 -13.27
C VAL A 180 25.34 14.61 -13.02
N ARG A 181 26.22 14.50 -12.02
CA ARG A 181 27.16 15.57 -11.62
C ARG A 181 28.52 15.50 -12.33
N GLY A 182 28.81 14.47 -13.10
CA GLY A 182 30.03 14.28 -13.90
C GLY A 182 29.80 14.67 -15.35
#